data_f417e95dc2bb81273f7f485ea86e98b2
#
_entry.id   f417e95dc2bb81273f7f485ea86e98b2
#
_cell.length_a   1.000
_cell.length_b   1.000
_cell.length_c   1.000
_cell.angle_alpha   90.00
_cell.angle_beta   90.00
_cell.angle_gamma   90.00
#
_symmetry.space_group_name_H-M   'P 1'
#
loop_
_entity.id
_entity.type
_entity.pdbx_description
1 polymer ?
#
loop_
_entity_poly.entity_id
_entity_poly.type
_entity_poly.pdbx_seq_one_letter_code
_entity_poly.pdbx_strand_id
1 'polypeptide(L)'
;MIATSTQLKTHLAELQERSGMHHPDTYRAWNEYIDALVAENQLDAAAAEFSALLTVREQSYGKKSSETIPLRRKFANFLYQAGDVRDAGTQFAVLQEVAAHNLGPEHLETLHAQEQVAQCLNRLGNVEGATQIFSRVYTSRRHVQGKDHPDTLTSWAHYTVSLGKTGKHKEALAECEKLLPRFTAVWGETDERTVIMHAKRAAALHALQRYDEAIEEYEQTIESYVRVFGPADPSTFKIRNQYAICLSNAHHADAAVAHTAALLDDSRKVFGPHHPKTLRYWNSYAAGLANQNELEESLMEFHDLLATRLELFGENHPDTLHTILGYAKILDGANRHEDAAEFYRALIDLVIKDRGENHPDVIRLRTIYARSLLAAGNYEKASTEFDLARRAARDVFGETHKRYFIIWSQYATTLVCLDRYEEALTEFEGLLAVSRQINGDDSLETIELRYDYMRTLFALGRVDDAWSEYDVLVQDCTRIYGEDHSTTRHVQEFGAQFAGEIAEPKNPVE
;
A
#
# COMPACT_ATOMS: atom_id res chain seq x y z
N MET A 1 39.21 -23.33 18.46
CA MET A 1 37.82 -23.68 18.77
C MET A 1 37.17 -22.43 19.32
N ILE A 2 36.08 -22.01 18.76
CA ILE A 2 35.29 -20.88 19.27
C ILE A 2 34.55 -21.42 20.52
N ALA A 3 34.69 -20.71 21.67
CA ALA A 3 34.02 -21.10 22.91
C ALA A 3 32.52 -21.08 22.73
N THR A 4 31.79 -22.08 23.24
CA THR A 4 30.33 -22.14 23.18
C THR A 4 29.71 -21.14 24.15
N SER A 5 28.46 -20.74 23.91
CA SER A 5 27.70 -19.84 24.82
C SER A 5 27.69 -20.39 26.26
N THR A 6 27.58 -21.70 26.46
CA THR A 6 27.62 -22.37 27.76
C THR A 6 28.97 -22.14 28.49
N GLN A 7 30.09 -22.25 27.78
CA GLN A 7 31.43 -22.02 28.36
C GLN A 7 31.62 -20.55 28.73
N LEU A 8 31.19 -19.63 27.86
CA LEU A 8 31.26 -18.19 28.10
C LEU A 8 30.36 -17.75 29.27
N LYS A 9 29.18 -18.39 29.41
CA LYS A 9 28.31 -18.14 30.57
C LYS A 9 28.97 -18.51 31.89
N THR A 10 29.66 -19.68 31.95
CA THR A 10 30.40 -20.09 33.15
C THR A 10 31.53 -19.12 33.48
N HIS A 11 32.32 -18.74 32.45
CA HIS A 11 33.39 -17.75 32.62
C HIS A 11 32.88 -16.39 33.07
N LEU A 12 31.76 -15.92 32.52
CA LEU A 12 31.10 -14.69 32.97
C LEU A 12 30.68 -14.75 34.43
N ALA A 13 30.08 -15.87 34.90
CA ALA A 13 29.68 -16.05 36.29
C ALA A 13 30.89 -15.99 37.25
N GLU A 14 31.99 -16.64 36.90
CA GLU A 14 33.23 -16.59 37.67
C GLU A 14 33.80 -15.15 37.79
N LEU A 15 33.75 -14.38 36.71
CA LEU A 15 34.18 -12.97 36.71
C LEU A 15 33.23 -12.08 37.51
N GLN A 16 31.92 -12.32 37.46
CA GLN A 16 30.94 -11.61 38.27
C GLN A 16 31.16 -11.82 39.77
N GLU A 17 31.45 -13.06 40.21
CA GLU A 17 31.77 -13.37 41.59
C GLU A 17 33.10 -12.79 42.05
N ARG A 18 34.13 -12.88 41.20
CA ARG A 18 35.50 -12.46 41.57
C ARG A 18 35.72 -10.94 41.52
N SER A 19 35.17 -10.31 40.48
CA SER A 19 35.50 -8.90 40.17
C SER A 19 34.28 -7.96 40.25
N GLY A 20 33.08 -8.54 40.34
CA GLY A 20 31.82 -7.79 40.37
C GLY A 20 31.27 -7.46 38.97
N MET A 21 29.99 -7.09 38.93
CA MET A 21 29.25 -6.82 37.68
C MET A 21 29.75 -5.58 36.93
N HIS A 22 30.38 -4.64 37.63
CA HIS A 22 30.82 -3.37 37.04
C HIS A 22 32.27 -3.36 36.55
N HIS A 23 33.00 -4.49 36.68
CA HIS A 23 34.40 -4.57 36.28
C HIS A 23 34.54 -4.63 34.76
N PRO A 24 35.54 -3.96 34.15
CA PRO A 24 35.74 -3.97 32.69
C PRO A 24 35.86 -5.37 32.08
N ASP A 25 36.52 -6.32 32.75
CA ASP A 25 36.67 -7.68 32.25
C ASP A 25 35.34 -8.45 32.26
N THR A 26 34.51 -8.24 33.30
CA THR A 26 33.14 -8.79 33.38
C THR A 26 32.30 -8.25 32.22
N TYR A 27 32.40 -6.95 31.94
CA TYR A 27 31.71 -6.32 30.83
C TYR A 27 32.15 -6.90 29.49
N ARG A 28 33.42 -7.15 29.26
CA ARG A 28 33.98 -7.76 28.06
C ARG A 28 33.45 -9.19 27.88
N ALA A 29 33.59 -10.02 28.92
CA ALA A 29 33.09 -11.41 28.90
C ALA A 29 31.58 -11.49 28.66
N TRP A 30 30.80 -10.54 29.19
CA TRP A 30 29.36 -10.47 28.96
C TRP A 30 29.03 -10.15 27.51
N ASN A 31 29.75 -9.23 26.86
CA ASN A 31 29.59 -8.98 25.43
C ASN A 31 29.96 -10.20 24.57
N GLU A 32 31.03 -10.93 24.92
CA GLU A 32 31.44 -12.15 24.22
C GLU A 32 30.37 -13.26 24.36
N TYR A 33 29.76 -13.38 25.54
CA TYR A 33 28.65 -14.29 25.76
C TYR A 33 27.43 -13.93 24.93
N ILE A 34 27.05 -12.66 24.87
CA ILE A 34 25.95 -12.19 24.01
C ILE A 34 26.24 -12.48 22.53
N ASP A 35 27.46 -12.22 22.06
CA ASP A 35 27.85 -12.46 20.69
C ASP A 35 27.79 -13.96 20.33
N ALA A 36 28.12 -14.85 21.29
CA ALA A 36 27.97 -16.28 21.11
C ALA A 36 26.49 -16.72 21.06
N LEU A 37 25.62 -16.15 21.90
CA LEU A 37 24.17 -16.41 21.84
C LEU A 37 23.59 -16.02 20.47
N VAL A 38 24.01 -14.88 19.93
CA VAL A 38 23.59 -14.43 18.60
C VAL A 38 24.07 -15.38 17.51
N ALA A 39 25.35 -15.81 17.58
CA ALA A 39 25.92 -16.77 16.63
C ALA A 39 25.23 -18.14 16.67
N GLU A 40 24.77 -18.57 17.85
CA GLU A 40 24.01 -19.81 18.05
C GLU A 40 22.48 -19.66 17.77
N ASN A 41 22.06 -18.48 17.28
CA ASN A 41 20.64 -18.15 16.98
C ASN A 41 19.72 -18.23 18.21
N GLN A 42 20.25 -17.99 19.41
CA GLN A 42 19.48 -17.93 20.68
C GLN A 42 19.02 -16.48 20.92
N LEU A 43 18.13 -15.98 20.05
CA LEU A 43 17.81 -14.55 19.95
C LEU A 43 17.14 -13.99 21.21
N ASP A 44 16.19 -14.73 21.81
CA ASP A 44 15.49 -14.29 23.03
C ASP A 44 16.45 -14.20 24.24
N ALA A 45 17.35 -15.18 24.37
CA ALA A 45 18.37 -15.17 25.41
C ALA A 45 19.35 -13.98 25.21
N ALA A 46 19.78 -13.74 23.96
CA ALA A 46 20.62 -12.60 23.63
C ALA A 46 19.96 -11.26 23.97
N ALA A 47 18.66 -11.09 23.67
CA ALA A 47 17.89 -9.89 24.00
C ALA A 47 17.81 -9.65 25.52
N ALA A 48 17.56 -10.70 26.30
CA ALA A 48 17.52 -10.62 27.74
C ALA A 48 18.89 -10.20 28.33
N GLU A 49 19.98 -10.77 27.84
CA GLU A 49 21.34 -10.44 28.28
C GLU A 49 21.76 -9.02 27.87
N PHE A 50 21.39 -8.56 26.66
CA PHE A 50 21.59 -7.16 26.28
C PHE A 50 20.89 -6.20 27.22
N SER A 51 19.62 -6.48 27.57
CA SER A 51 18.83 -5.65 28.49
C SER A 51 19.44 -5.63 29.89
N ALA A 52 19.88 -6.78 30.41
CA ALA A 52 20.55 -6.88 31.71
C ALA A 52 21.86 -6.10 31.71
N LEU A 53 22.71 -6.29 30.72
CA LEU A 53 23.99 -5.57 30.62
C LEU A 53 23.79 -4.07 30.47
N LEU A 54 22.79 -3.62 29.70
CA LEU A 54 22.47 -2.21 29.57
C LEU A 54 21.99 -1.61 30.89
N THR A 55 21.18 -2.36 31.66
CA THR A 55 20.73 -1.94 33.01
C THR A 55 21.91 -1.72 33.96
N VAL A 56 22.88 -2.65 33.99
CA VAL A 56 24.10 -2.53 34.82
C VAL A 56 24.92 -1.32 34.37
N ARG A 57 25.03 -1.07 33.08
CA ARG A 57 25.73 0.09 32.52
C ARG A 57 25.06 1.41 32.94
N GLU A 58 23.72 1.47 32.85
CA GLU A 58 22.95 2.63 33.26
C GLU A 58 23.05 2.91 34.78
N GLN A 59 23.12 1.87 35.59
CA GLN A 59 23.35 2.00 37.03
C GLN A 59 24.73 2.55 37.34
N SER A 60 25.76 2.14 36.60
CA SER A 60 27.14 2.57 36.79
C SER A 60 27.42 4.01 36.37
N TYR A 61 26.88 4.42 35.23
CA TYR A 61 27.23 5.68 34.55
C TYR A 61 26.06 6.66 34.44
N GLY A 62 24.85 6.22 34.74
CA GLY A 62 23.60 6.98 34.54
C GLY A 62 22.99 6.75 33.16
N LYS A 63 21.66 6.81 33.11
CA LYS A 63 20.86 6.55 31.90
C LYS A 63 21.20 7.45 30.70
N LYS A 64 21.64 8.69 30.98
CA LYS A 64 21.97 9.68 29.93
C LYS A 64 23.47 9.79 29.66
N SER A 65 24.27 8.89 30.18
CA SER A 65 25.72 8.91 29.98
C SER A 65 26.10 8.48 28.56
N SER A 66 27.11 9.18 28.01
CA SER A 66 27.73 8.78 26.74
C SER A 66 28.29 7.35 26.72
N GLU A 67 28.65 6.82 27.91
CA GLU A 67 29.15 5.46 28.09
C GLU A 67 28.13 4.38 27.75
N THR A 68 26.83 4.72 27.69
CA THR A 68 25.76 3.79 27.28
C THR A 68 25.54 3.74 25.77
N ILE A 69 26.03 4.74 25.01
CA ILE A 69 25.81 4.87 23.54
C ILE A 69 26.23 3.64 22.77
N PRO A 70 27.46 3.09 22.89
CA PRO A 70 27.90 1.96 22.06
C PRO A 70 27.07 0.69 22.31
N LEU A 71 26.77 0.40 23.58
CA LEU A 71 25.99 -0.79 23.94
C LEU A 71 24.54 -0.66 23.48
N ARG A 72 23.92 0.49 23.70
CA ARG A 72 22.55 0.74 23.28
C ARG A 72 22.39 0.64 21.76
N ARG A 73 23.35 1.19 21.00
CA ARG A 73 23.40 1.05 19.55
C ARG A 73 23.50 -0.42 19.11
N LYS A 74 24.40 -1.20 19.74
CA LYS A 74 24.57 -2.63 19.46
C LYS A 74 23.25 -3.39 19.73
N PHE A 75 22.60 -3.12 20.85
CA PHE A 75 21.34 -3.72 21.23
C PHE A 75 20.20 -3.35 20.25
N ALA A 76 20.07 -2.05 19.92
CA ALA A 76 19.05 -1.59 18.98
C ALA A 76 19.21 -2.22 17.58
N ASN A 77 20.45 -2.30 17.07
CA ASN A 77 20.76 -2.96 15.81
C ASN A 77 20.42 -4.46 15.86
N PHE A 78 20.75 -5.13 16.96
CA PHE A 78 20.40 -6.54 17.15
C PHE A 78 18.88 -6.75 17.08
N LEU A 79 18.09 -5.98 17.85
CA LEU A 79 16.63 -6.05 17.83
C LEU A 79 16.06 -5.82 16.42
N TYR A 80 16.60 -4.83 15.69
CA TYR A 80 16.19 -4.54 14.32
C TYR A 80 16.44 -5.71 13.37
N GLN A 81 17.60 -6.39 13.49
CA GLN A 81 17.95 -7.56 12.68
C GLN A 81 17.13 -8.80 13.08
N ALA A 82 16.86 -8.97 14.36
CA ALA A 82 16.00 -10.05 14.88
C ALA A 82 14.52 -9.89 14.47
N GLY A 83 14.13 -8.73 13.92
CA GLY A 83 12.76 -8.44 13.48
C GLY A 83 11.90 -7.75 14.53
N ASP A 84 12.41 -7.52 15.72
CA ASP A 84 11.71 -6.77 16.78
C ASP A 84 11.84 -5.26 16.55
N VAL A 85 11.14 -4.81 15.51
CA VAL A 85 11.25 -3.43 15.01
C VAL A 85 10.72 -2.41 15.99
N ARG A 86 9.73 -2.77 16.81
CA ARG A 86 9.14 -1.86 17.79
C ARG A 86 10.12 -1.54 18.92
N ASP A 87 10.73 -2.56 19.50
CA ASP A 87 11.68 -2.41 20.57
C ASP A 87 13.00 -1.80 20.06
N ALA A 88 13.43 -2.17 18.85
CA ALA A 88 14.53 -1.50 18.18
C ALA A 88 14.29 0.01 18.05
N GLY A 89 13.09 0.41 17.60
CA GLY A 89 12.70 1.82 17.49
C GLY A 89 12.75 2.56 18.83
N THR A 90 12.31 1.90 19.91
CA THR A 90 12.39 2.45 21.28
C THR A 90 13.85 2.65 21.70
N GLN A 91 14.73 1.67 21.47
CA GLN A 91 16.15 1.80 21.82
C GLN A 91 16.85 2.86 20.97
N PHE A 92 16.55 2.98 19.67
CA PHE A 92 17.10 4.05 18.82
C PHE A 92 16.59 5.43 19.23
N ALA A 93 15.34 5.58 19.68
CA ALA A 93 14.83 6.85 20.18
C ALA A 93 15.56 7.31 21.46
N VAL A 94 15.78 6.39 22.40
CA VAL A 94 16.58 6.70 23.60
C VAL A 94 18.04 6.99 23.23
N LEU A 95 18.62 6.22 22.28
CA LEU A 95 19.97 6.50 21.77
C LEU A 95 20.08 7.91 21.19
N GLN A 96 19.08 8.33 20.38
CA GLN A 96 19.01 9.69 19.85
C GLN A 96 19.02 10.75 20.94
N GLU A 97 18.21 10.58 22.00
CA GLU A 97 18.17 11.53 23.13
C GLU A 97 19.51 11.61 23.85
N VAL A 98 20.12 10.46 24.15
CA VAL A 98 21.41 10.38 24.83
C VAL A 98 22.53 10.99 23.98
N ALA A 99 22.56 10.66 22.68
CA ALA A 99 23.54 11.22 21.75
C ALA A 99 23.37 12.74 21.59
N ALA A 100 22.12 13.21 21.42
CA ALA A 100 21.83 14.64 21.27
C ALA A 100 22.24 15.43 22.56
N HIS A 101 22.01 14.85 23.74
CA HIS A 101 22.38 15.49 25.01
C HIS A 101 23.90 15.62 25.19
N ASN A 102 24.66 14.58 24.85
CA ASN A 102 26.10 14.53 25.10
C ASN A 102 26.97 15.09 23.97
N LEU A 103 26.52 14.91 22.72
CA LEU A 103 27.31 15.18 21.52
C LEU A 103 26.73 16.34 20.70
N GLY A 104 25.45 16.66 20.92
CA GLY A 104 24.72 17.68 20.19
C GLY A 104 23.75 17.12 19.12
N PRO A 105 22.76 17.92 18.72
CA PRO A 105 21.68 17.48 17.82
C PRO A 105 22.15 17.20 16.38
N GLU A 106 23.21 17.83 15.94
CA GLU A 106 23.78 17.67 14.59
C GLU A 106 24.99 16.72 14.56
N HIS A 107 25.35 16.11 15.69
CA HIS A 107 26.43 15.14 15.73
C HIS A 107 26.06 13.89 14.90
N LEU A 108 27.03 13.28 14.22
CA LEU A 108 26.81 12.16 13.31
C LEU A 108 26.13 10.97 13.98
N GLU A 109 26.46 10.67 15.23
CA GLU A 109 25.82 9.61 16.01
C GLU A 109 24.34 9.92 16.28
N THR A 110 23.99 11.19 16.56
CA THR A 110 22.61 11.64 16.75
C THR A 110 21.81 11.50 15.46
N LEU A 111 22.38 11.96 14.33
CA LEU A 111 21.77 11.86 13.01
C LEU A 111 21.60 10.40 12.57
N HIS A 112 22.58 9.53 12.88
CA HIS A 112 22.47 8.10 12.61
C HIS A 112 21.32 7.48 13.42
N ALA A 113 21.22 7.75 14.71
CA ALA A 113 20.13 7.25 15.55
C ALA A 113 18.75 7.71 15.04
N GLN A 114 18.63 8.99 14.65
CA GLN A 114 17.39 9.51 14.04
C GLN A 114 17.01 8.78 12.75
N GLU A 115 17.99 8.49 11.91
CA GLU A 115 17.76 7.75 10.66
C GLU A 115 17.26 6.33 10.94
N GLN A 116 17.81 5.64 11.95
CA GLN A 116 17.36 4.32 12.38
C GLN A 116 15.92 4.37 12.96
N VAL A 117 15.57 5.39 13.73
CA VAL A 117 14.18 5.62 14.17
C VAL A 117 13.25 5.74 12.96
N ALA A 118 13.63 6.53 11.95
CA ALA A 118 12.84 6.67 10.73
C ALA A 118 12.69 5.34 9.98
N GLN A 119 13.74 4.52 9.90
CA GLN A 119 13.66 3.19 9.31
C GLN A 119 12.69 2.27 10.06
N CYS A 120 12.71 2.29 11.40
CA CYS A 120 11.76 1.55 12.23
C CYS A 120 10.31 2.01 11.97
N LEU A 121 10.05 3.31 11.99
CA LEU A 121 8.73 3.89 11.69
C LEU A 121 8.22 3.47 10.31
N ASN A 122 9.10 3.50 9.30
CA ASN A 122 8.77 3.08 7.96
C ASN A 122 8.38 1.58 7.87
N ARG A 123 9.09 0.71 8.61
CA ARG A 123 8.75 -0.73 8.70
C ARG A 123 7.45 -0.98 9.47
N LEU A 124 7.13 -0.15 10.45
CA LEU A 124 5.88 -0.20 11.23
C LEU A 124 4.69 0.48 10.53
N GLY A 125 4.87 1.00 9.30
CA GLY A 125 3.82 1.60 8.51
C GLY A 125 3.60 3.11 8.72
N ASN A 126 4.30 3.75 9.67
CA ASN A 126 4.25 5.20 9.83
C ASN A 126 5.22 5.90 8.85
N VAL A 127 4.82 5.88 7.56
CA VAL A 127 5.66 6.39 6.46
C VAL A 127 5.79 7.91 6.49
N GLU A 128 4.72 8.63 6.85
CA GLU A 128 4.73 10.09 6.97
C GLU A 128 5.71 10.57 8.04
N GLY A 129 5.65 9.97 9.25
CA GLY A 129 6.58 10.27 10.33
C GLY A 129 8.03 9.98 9.93
N ALA A 130 8.27 8.85 9.26
CA ALA A 130 9.58 8.50 8.73
C ALA A 130 10.08 9.53 7.70
N THR A 131 9.21 9.98 6.77
CA THR A 131 9.56 10.97 5.74
C THR A 131 10.02 12.28 6.34
N GLN A 132 9.33 12.77 7.39
CA GLN A 132 9.71 14.00 8.09
C GLN A 132 11.10 13.88 8.75
N ILE A 133 11.40 12.74 9.37
CA ILE A 133 12.70 12.51 9.99
C ILE A 133 13.80 12.39 8.93
N PHE A 134 13.59 11.61 7.85
CA PHE A 134 14.56 11.49 6.77
C PHE A 134 14.89 12.84 6.12
N SER A 135 13.89 13.70 5.90
CA SER A 135 14.09 15.06 5.40
C SER A 135 14.99 15.89 6.30
N ARG A 136 14.75 15.87 7.62
CA ARG A 136 15.58 16.58 8.62
C ARG A 136 17.00 16.05 8.65
N VAL A 137 17.18 14.73 8.73
CA VAL A 137 18.51 14.09 8.75
C VAL A 137 19.30 14.43 7.50
N TYR A 138 18.69 14.33 6.33
CA TYR A 138 19.30 14.73 5.06
C TYR A 138 19.75 16.19 5.09
N THR A 139 18.88 17.11 5.54
CA THR A 139 19.21 18.54 5.61
C THR A 139 20.38 18.81 6.57
N SER A 140 20.38 18.21 7.77
CA SER A 140 21.46 18.35 8.73
C SER A 140 22.78 17.75 8.24
N ARG A 141 22.77 16.52 7.65
CA ARG A 141 23.98 15.93 7.05
C ARG A 141 24.53 16.77 5.91
N ARG A 142 23.66 17.32 5.06
CA ARG A 142 24.07 18.22 3.98
C ARG A 142 24.79 19.46 4.51
N HIS A 143 24.36 20.00 5.65
CA HIS A 143 24.99 21.12 6.32
C HIS A 143 26.35 20.73 6.94
N VAL A 144 26.41 19.60 7.65
CA VAL A 144 27.59 19.19 8.42
C VAL A 144 28.67 18.52 7.55
N GLN A 145 28.28 17.65 6.63
CA GLN A 145 29.19 16.82 5.83
C GLN A 145 29.31 17.29 4.37
N GLY A 146 28.41 18.14 3.91
CA GLY A 146 28.33 18.57 2.50
C GLY A 146 27.41 17.69 1.67
N LYS A 147 27.06 18.21 0.49
CA LYS A 147 26.02 17.61 -0.37
C LYS A 147 26.44 16.31 -1.07
N ASP A 148 27.74 16.08 -1.25
CA ASP A 148 28.29 14.94 -1.99
C ASP A 148 28.93 13.89 -1.08
N HIS A 149 28.80 14.03 0.25
CA HIS A 149 29.28 13.03 1.21
C HIS A 149 28.42 11.75 1.12
N PRO A 150 29.03 10.53 1.13
CA PRO A 150 28.29 9.28 1.02
C PRO A 150 27.10 9.13 1.97
N ASP A 151 27.25 9.48 3.25
CA ASP A 151 26.15 9.41 4.22
C ASP A 151 25.05 10.41 3.92
N THR A 152 25.39 11.61 3.41
CA THR A 152 24.41 12.62 2.99
C THR A 152 23.57 12.09 1.82
N LEU A 153 24.23 11.49 0.83
CA LEU A 153 23.60 10.90 -0.33
C LEU A 153 22.70 9.71 0.07
N THR A 154 23.15 8.87 1.00
CA THR A 154 22.35 7.77 1.53
C THR A 154 21.08 8.27 2.23
N SER A 155 21.19 9.29 3.08
CA SER A 155 20.02 9.90 3.73
C SER A 155 19.08 10.57 2.73
N TRP A 156 19.63 11.18 1.68
CA TRP A 156 18.83 11.74 0.59
C TRP A 156 18.06 10.65 -0.15
N ALA A 157 18.69 9.50 -0.42
CA ALA A 157 18.01 8.35 -1.01
C ALA A 157 16.87 7.84 -0.12
N HIS A 158 17.08 7.72 1.19
CA HIS A 158 16.00 7.32 2.11
C HIS A 158 14.83 8.30 2.09
N TYR A 159 15.10 9.60 2.07
CA TYR A 159 14.07 10.64 1.93
C TYR A 159 13.31 10.50 0.60
N THR A 160 14.04 10.38 -0.51
CA THR A 160 13.47 10.23 -1.86
C THR A 160 12.56 8.99 -1.97
N VAL A 161 13.02 7.84 -1.46
CA VAL A 161 12.23 6.59 -1.43
C VAL A 161 10.98 6.75 -0.57
N SER A 162 11.09 7.46 0.54
CA SER A 162 9.99 7.71 1.47
C SER A 162 8.92 8.61 0.84
N LEU A 163 9.31 9.63 0.06
CA LEU A 163 8.38 10.45 -0.75
C LEU A 163 7.54 9.58 -1.70
N GLY A 164 8.18 8.65 -2.41
CA GLY A 164 7.44 7.72 -3.28
C GLY A 164 6.42 6.87 -2.52
N LYS A 165 6.76 6.42 -1.31
CA LYS A 165 5.84 5.63 -0.47
C LYS A 165 4.67 6.45 0.09
N THR A 166 4.81 7.76 0.28
CA THR A 166 3.71 8.66 0.69
C THR A 166 2.87 9.17 -0.47
N GLY A 167 3.08 8.64 -1.70
CA GLY A 167 2.34 9.06 -2.89
C GLY A 167 2.83 10.37 -3.53
N LYS A 168 3.88 10.99 -3.01
CA LYS A 168 4.47 12.23 -3.54
C LYS A 168 5.41 11.93 -4.71
N HIS A 169 4.87 11.27 -5.75
CA HIS A 169 5.65 10.74 -6.86
C HIS A 169 6.35 11.82 -7.70
N LYS A 170 5.73 13.00 -7.86
CA LYS A 170 6.36 14.14 -8.57
C LYS A 170 7.60 14.63 -7.84
N GLU A 171 7.51 14.79 -6.52
CA GLU A 171 8.64 15.20 -5.69
C GLU A 171 9.73 14.10 -5.68
N ALA A 172 9.34 12.83 -5.53
CA ALA A 172 10.27 11.71 -5.57
C ALA A 172 11.04 11.64 -6.88
N LEU A 173 10.39 11.83 -8.03
CA LEU A 173 11.04 11.86 -9.34
C LEU A 173 12.04 13.02 -9.44
N ALA A 174 11.63 14.23 -9.06
CA ALA A 174 12.51 15.39 -9.08
C ALA A 174 13.75 15.23 -8.18
N GLU A 175 13.60 14.56 -7.04
CA GLU A 175 14.74 14.25 -6.16
C GLU A 175 15.62 13.13 -6.75
N CYS A 176 15.06 12.10 -7.40
CA CYS A 176 15.84 11.07 -8.13
C CYS A 176 16.71 11.72 -9.23
N GLU A 177 16.14 12.63 -10.03
CA GLU A 177 16.86 13.33 -11.12
C GLU A 177 18.06 14.16 -10.63
N LYS A 178 17.95 14.76 -9.45
CA LYS A 178 19.06 15.49 -8.80
C LYS A 178 20.10 14.57 -8.16
N LEU A 179 19.66 13.42 -7.64
CA LEU A 179 20.48 12.50 -6.85
C LEU A 179 21.31 11.56 -7.74
N LEU A 180 20.75 11.04 -8.83
CA LEU A 180 21.40 10.08 -9.72
C LEU A 180 22.75 10.56 -10.26
N PRO A 181 22.92 11.78 -10.80
CA PRO A 181 24.22 12.26 -11.27
C PRO A 181 25.29 12.28 -10.16
N ARG A 182 24.88 12.51 -8.90
CA ARG A 182 25.78 12.50 -7.75
C ARG A 182 26.15 11.09 -7.32
N PHE A 183 25.21 10.15 -7.38
CA PHE A 183 25.46 8.73 -7.14
C PHE A 183 26.47 8.20 -8.14
N THR A 184 26.26 8.49 -9.43
CA THR A 184 27.19 8.11 -10.49
C THR A 184 28.58 8.72 -10.28
N ALA A 185 28.65 9.99 -9.89
CA ALA A 185 29.93 10.65 -9.65
C ALA A 185 30.70 10.09 -8.44
N VAL A 186 29.99 9.69 -7.37
CA VAL A 186 30.63 9.20 -6.12
C VAL A 186 30.92 7.69 -6.16
N TRP A 187 29.99 6.90 -6.69
CA TRP A 187 30.07 5.41 -6.64
C TRP A 187 30.19 4.75 -8.01
N GLY A 188 29.88 5.44 -9.10
CA GLY A 188 29.86 4.88 -10.45
C GLY A 188 28.47 4.36 -10.86
N GLU A 189 28.31 4.12 -12.17
CA GLU A 189 27.04 3.65 -12.76
C GLU A 189 26.68 2.21 -12.37
N THR A 190 27.69 1.38 -12.11
CA THR A 190 27.52 -0.04 -11.79
C THR A 190 27.47 -0.32 -10.28
N ASP A 191 27.50 0.71 -9.46
CA ASP A 191 27.33 0.54 -8.00
C ASP A 191 25.87 0.16 -7.68
N GLU A 192 25.71 -0.76 -6.75
CA GLU A 192 24.39 -1.26 -6.30
C GLU A 192 23.43 -0.12 -5.97
N ARG A 193 23.88 0.89 -5.24
CA ARG A 193 23.08 2.05 -4.81
C ARG A 193 22.59 2.87 -5.99
N THR A 194 23.44 3.08 -7.00
CA THR A 194 23.10 3.81 -8.22
C THR A 194 22.04 3.04 -9.01
N VAL A 195 22.26 1.75 -9.20
CA VAL A 195 21.33 0.86 -9.92
C VAL A 195 19.97 0.77 -9.21
N ILE A 196 19.94 0.68 -7.87
CA ILE A 196 18.69 0.72 -7.09
C ILE A 196 17.98 2.06 -7.27
N MET A 197 18.71 3.17 -7.34
CA MET A 197 18.08 4.49 -7.51
C MET A 197 17.44 4.66 -8.90
N HIS A 198 18.02 4.09 -9.95
CA HIS A 198 17.38 4.00 -11.27
C HIS A 198 16.04 3.24 -11.19
N ALA A 199 15.98 2.12 -10.47
CA ALA A 199 14.73 1.41 -10.25
C ALA A 199 13.67 2.25 -9.50
N LYS A 200 14.09 3.16 -8.60
CA LYS A 200 13.16 4.08 -7.92
C LYS A 200 12.66 5.19 -8.85
N ARG A 201 13.52 5.68 -9.76
CA ARG A 201 13.13 6.62 -10.81
C ARG A 201 12.09 6.00 -11.75
N ALA A 202 12.33 4.79 -12.25
CA ALA A 202 11.39 4.05 -13.07
C ALA A 202 10.03 3.85 -12.38
N ALA A 203 10.04 3.47 -11.09
CA ALA A 203 8.82 3.31 -10.30
C ALA A 203 8.07 4.64 -10.09
N ALA A 204 8.76 5.77 -9.95
CA ALA A 204 8.14 7.09 -9.84
C ALA A 204 7.52 7.53 -11.18
N LEU A 205 8.19 7.30 -12.31
CA LEU A 205 7.65 7.55 -13.65
C LEU A 205 6.39 6.72 -13.91
N HIS A 206 6.43 5.42 -13.58
CA HIS A 206 5.27 4.53 -13.69
C HIS A 206 4.09 5.05 -12.85
N ALA A 207 4.32 5.45 -11.59
CA ALA A 207 3.28 5.97 -10.71
C ALA A 207 2.67 7.30 -11.20
N LEU A 208 3.42 8.08 -12.00
CA LEU A 208 2.97 9.30 -12.67
C LEU A 208 2.33 9.03 -14.04
N GLN A 209 2.14 7.76 -14.42
CA GLN A 209 1.59 7.33 -15.71
C GLN A 209 2.43 7.79 -16.93
N ARG A 210 3.72 8.11 -16.71
CA ARG A 210 4.69 8.39 -17.77
C ARG A 210 5.28 7.07 -18.25
N TYR A 211 4.42 6.25 -18.90
CA TYR A 211 4.69 4.84 -19.15
C TYR A 211 5.85 4.62 -20.13
N ASP A 212 5.93 5.39 -21.21
CA ASP A 212 7.00 5.23 -22.21
C ASP A 212 8.37 5.45 -21.58
N GLU A 213 8.51 6.51 -20.79
CA GLU A 213 9.76 6.82 -20.09
C GLU A 213 10.07 5.79 -18.98
N ALA A 214 9.03 5.27 -18.32
CA ALA A 214 9.19 4.23 -17.32
C ALA A 214 9.66 2.91 -17.93
N ILE A 215 9.13 2.53 -19.10
CA ILE A 215 9.50 1.34 -19.86
C ILE A 215 10.98 1.40 -20.25
N GLU A 216 11.41 2.51 -20.88
CA GLU A 216 12.81 2.71 -21.26
C GLU A 216 13.76 2.64 -20.04
N GLU A 217 13.39 3.30 -18.94
CA GLU A 217 14.20 3.28 -17.72
C GLU A 217 14.24 1.88 -17.08
N TYR A 218 13.13 1.11 -17.10
CA TYR A 218 13.12 -0.26 -16.61
C TYR A 218 14.01 -1.18 -17.45
N GLU A 219 13.99 -1.08 -18.77
CA GLU A 219 14.82 -1.92 -19.65
C GLU A 219 16.30 -1.74 -19.34
N GLN A 220 16.79 -0.50 -19.31
CA GLN A 220 18.17 -0.18 -18.97
C GLN A 220 18.53 -0.61 -17.53
N THR A 221 17.57 -0.44 -16.61
CA THR A 221 17.77 -0.83 -15.20
C THR A 221 17.86 -2.36 -15.06
N ILE A 222 17.03 -3.14 -15.76
CA ILE A 222 17.08 -4.61 -15.73
C ILE A 222 18.43 -5.12 -16.20
N GLU A 223 18.99 -4.58 -17.28
CA GLU A 223 20.33 -4.95 -17.75
C GLU A 223 21.38 -4.68 -16.66
N SER A 224 21.28 -3.54 -15.99
CA SER A 224 22.18 -3.18 -14.89
C SER A 224 22.00 -4.10 -13.68
N TYR A 225 20.77 -4.49 -13.33
CA TYR A 225 20.48 -5.46 -12.27
C TYR A 225 21.07 -6.83 -12.57
N VAL A 226 20.93 -7.33 -13.80
CA VAL A 226 21.53 -8.60 -14.23
C VAL A 226 23.05 -8.55 -14.11
N ARG A 227 23.67 -7.43 -14.47
CA ARG A 227 25.13 -7.24 -14.41
C ARG A 227 25.66 -7.17 -12.97
N VAL A 228 24.94 -6.46 -12.08
CA VAL A 228 25.40 -6.19 -10.71
C VAL A 228 25.02 -7.30 -9.74
N PHE A 229 23.78 -7.77 -9.78
CA PHE A 229 23.27 -8.77 -8.84
C PHE A 229 23.24 -10.19 -9.43
N GLY A 230 23.22 -10.31 -10.75
CA GLY A 230 23.04 -11.57 -11.46
C GLY A 230 21.60 -11.86 -11.85
N PRO A 231 21.40 -12.73 -12.85
CA PRO A 231 20.07 -13.05 -13.38
C PRO A 231 19.20 -13.84 -12.40
N ALA A 232 19.79 -14.58 -11.46
CA ALA A 232 19.11 -15.39 -10.47
C ALA A 232 18.83 -14.66 -9.14
N ASP A 233 19.26 -13.40 -8.99
CA ASP A 233 19.05 -12.64 -7.76
C ASP A 233 17.57 -12.26 -7.59
N PRO A 234 17.03 -12.39 -6.37
CA PRO A 234 15.65 -12.00 -6.08
C PRO A 234 15.28 -10.55 -6.46
N SER A 235 16.26 -9.64 -6.38
CA SER A 235 16.06 -8.23 -6.75
C SER A 235 15.88 -8.06 -8.25
N THR A 236 16.60 -8.87 -9.06
CA THR A 236 16.44 -8.92 -10.52
C THR A 236 15.06 -9.44 -10.92
N PHE A 237 14.54 -10.46 -10.26
CA PHE A 237 13.17 -10.92 -10.48
C PHE A 237 12.15 -9.85 -10.10
N LYS A 238 12.40 -9.13 -9.01
CA LYS A 238 11.48 -8.08 -8.55
C LYS A 238 11.37 -6.93 -9.56
N ILE A 239 12.50 -6.45 -10.11
CA ILE A 239 12.46 -5.36 -11.09
C ILE A 239 11.83 -5.80 -12.40
N ARG A 240 12.08 -7.04 -12.87
CA ARG A 240 11.42 -7.63 -14.03
C ARG A 240 9.89 -7.69 -13.85
N ASN A 241 9.42 -8.04 -12.65
CA ASN A 241 7.98 -8.03 -12.36
C ASN A 241 7.39 -6.61 -12.35
N GLN A 242 8.11 -5.61 -11.85
CA GLN A 242 7.66 -4.21 -11.90
C GLN A 242 7.58 -3.69 -13.35
N TYR A 243 8.52 -4.07 -14.18
CA TYR A 243 8.49 -3.77 -15.62
C TYR A 243 7.26 -4.39 -16.30
N ALA A 244 6.97 -5.67 -16.04
CA ALA A 244 5.79 -6.33 -16.58
C ALA A 244 4.48 -5.64 -16.19
N ILE A 245 4.36 -5.18 -14.92
CA ILE A 245 3.21 -4.40 -14.45
C ILE A 245 3.15 -3.04 -15.19
N CYS A 246 4.29 -2.42 -15.45
CA CYS A 246 4.35 -1.17 -16.22
C CYS A 246 3.86 -1.38 -17.65
N LEU A 247 4.32 -2.42 -18.33
CA LEU A 247 3.84 -2.80 -19.68
C LEU A 247 2.33 -3.02 -19.72
N SER A 248 1.80 -3.73 -18.72
CA SER A 248 0.36 -3.98 -18.62
C SER A 248 -0.44 -2.68 -18.46
N ASN A 249 0.02 -1.75 -17.61
CA ASN A 249 -0.63 -0.46 -17.38
C ASN A 249 -0.49 0.50 -18.60
N ALA A 250 0.55 0.30 -19.41
CA ALA A 250 0.77 1.01 -20.66
C ALA A 250 -0.03 0.42 -21.85
N HIS A 251 -0.91 -0.56 -21.57
CA HIS A 251 -1.68 -1.28 -22.58
C HIS A 251 -0.84 -2.12 -23.58
N HIS A 252 0.40 -2.48 -23.21
CA HIS A 252 1.24 -3.42 -23.96
C HIS A 252 1.00 -4.86 -23.45
N ALA A 253 -0.23 -5.36 -23.56
CA ALA A 253 -0.68 -6.60 -22.94
C ALA A 253 0.15 -7.82 -23.42
N ASP A 254 0.40 -7.94 -24.73
CA ASP A 254 1.18 -9.05 -25.30
C ASP A 254 2.61 -9.10 -24.74
N ALA A 255 3.28 -7.96 -24.68
CA ALA A 255 4.62 -7.87 -24.14
C ALA A 255 4.64 -8.18 -22.62
N ALA A 256 3.64 -7.72 -21.88
CA ALA A 256 3.50 -8.00 -20.46
C ALA A 256 3.31 -9.49 -20.19
N VAL A 257 2.45 -10.18 -20.94
CA VAL A 257 2.21 -11.63 -20.80
C VAL A 257 3.46 -12.42 -21.16
N ALA A 258 4.09 -12.13 -22.31
CA ALA A 258 5.31 -12.82 -22.72
C ALA A 258 6.43 -12.66 -21.67
N HIS A 259 6.57 -11.45 -21.11
CA HIS A 259 7.59 -11.19 -20.10
C HIS A 259 7.28 -11.88 -18.75
N THR A 260 6.02 -11.89 -18.31
CA THR A 260 5.61 -12.59 -17.07
C THR A 260 5.68 -14.10 -17.19
N ALA A 261 5.39 -14.69 -18.36
CA ALA A 261 5.57 -16.11 -18.66
C ALA A 261 7.05 -16.51 -18.50
N ALA A 262 7.96 -15.78 -19.16
CA ALA A 262 9.39 -16.02 -19.05
C ALA A 262 9.91 -15.84 -17.61
N LEU A 263 9.40 -14.82 -16.89
CA LEU A 263 9.72 -14.58 -15.49
C LEU A 263 9.28 -15.74 -14.59
N LEU A 264 8.08 -16.28 -14.83
CA LEU A 264 7.54 -17.44 -14.10
C LEU A 264 8.40 -18.68 -14.33
N ASP A 265 8.74 -18.98 -15.59
CA ASP A 265 9.57 -20.12 -15.92
C ASP A 265 10.97 -20.04 -15.28
N ASP A 266 11.61 -18.88 -15.34
CA ASP A 266 12.90 -18.66 -14.69
C ASP A 266 12.79 -18.80 -13.17
N SER A 267 11.71 -18.30 -12.56
CA SER A 267 11.49 -18.40 -11.13
C SER A 267 11.25 -19.84 -10.66
N ARG A 268 10.56 -20.66 -11.46
CA ARG A 268 10.38 -22.10 -11.22
C ARG A 268 11.73 -22.83 -11.19
N LYS A 269 12.64 -22.46 -12.09
CA LYS A 269 13.99 -23.05 -12.17
C LYS A 269 14.89 -22.63 -11.00
N VAL A 270 14.82 -21.35 -10.60
CA VAL A 270 15.72 -20.79 -9.58
C VAL A 270 15.24 -21.07 -8.16
N PHE A 271 13.97 -20.84 -7.89
CA PHE A 271 13.39 -20.94 -6.53
C PHE A 271 12.61 -22.23 -6.31
N GLY A 272 12.16 -22.91 -7.36
CA GLY A 272 11.22 -24.02 -7.33
C GLY A 272 9.76 -23.60 -7.51
N PRO A 273 8.88 -24.54 -7.89
CA PRO A 273 7.49 -24.25 -8.25
C PRO A 273 6.63 -23.74 -7.09
N HIS A 274 6.92 -24.18 -5.88
CA HIS A 274 6.11 -23.90 -4.68
C HIS A 274 6.70 -22.75 -3.81
N HIS A 275 7.75 -22.11 -4.26
CA HIS A 275 8.37 -21.02 -3.52
C HIS A 275 7.48 -19.76 -3.53
N PRO A 276 7.32 -19.01 -2.42
CA PRO A 276 6.42 -17.85 -2.35
C PRO A 276 6.65 -16.81 -3.45
N LYS A 277 7.92 -16.61 -3.86
CA LYS A 277 8.25 -15.69 -4.97
C LYS A 277 7.72 -16.21 -6.31
N THR A 278 7.87 -17.52 -6.59
CA THR A 278 7.34 -18.14 -7.81
C THR A 278 5.83 -18.01 -7.88
N LEU A 279 5.13 -18.28 -6.77
CA LEU A 279 3.67 -18.13 -6.70
C LEU A 279 3.21 -16.67 -6.88
N ARG A 280 4.05 -15.70 -6.50
CA ARG A 280 3.78 -14.27 -6.76
C ARG A 280 3.89 -13.95 -8.25
N TYR A 281 4.92 -14.44 -8.95
CA TYR A 281 5.08 -14.23 -10.39
C TYR A 281 4.02 -14.99 -11.19
N TRP A 282 3.59 -16.16 -10.70
CA TRP A 282 2.45 -16.87 -11.26
C TRP A 282 1.17 -16.03 -11.20
N ASN A 283 0.90 -15.39 -10.06
CA ASN A 283 -0.22 -14.45 -9.94
C ASN A 283 -0.12 -13.28 -10.94
N SER A 284 1.09 -12.76 -11.18
CA SER A 284 1.30 -11.68 -12.16
C SER A 284 1.06 -12.15 -13.59
N TYR A 285 1.46 -13.37 -13.94
CA TYR A 285 1.19 -14.00 -15.22
C TYR A 285 -0.32 -14.21 -15.47
N ALA A 286 -1.00 -14.83 -14.50
CA ALA A 286 -2.44 -15.05 -14.58
C ALA A 286 -3.23 -13.73 -14.72
N ALA A 287 -2.84 -12.68 -13.99
CA ALA A 287 -3.44 -11.35 -14.14
C ALA A 287 -3.12 -10.70 -15.49
N GLY A 288 -1.94 -10.95 -16.04
CA GLY A 288 -1.54 -10.50 -17.38
C GLY A 288 -2.42 -11.05 -18.48
N LEU A 289 -2.73 -12.35 -18.44
CA LEU A 289 -3.65 -13.02 -19.38
C LEU A 289 -5.03 -12.35 -19.40
N ALA A 290 -5.57 -12.00 -18.23
CA ALA A 290 -6.85 -11.30 -18.17
C ALA A 290 -6.81 -9.92 -18.83
N ASN A 291 -5.71 -9.17 -18.69
CA ASN A 291 -5.54 -7.87 -19.35
C ASN A 291 -5.36 -8.00 -20.88
N GLN A 292 -4.94 -9.17 -21.36
CA GLN A 292 -4.88 -9.54 -22.77
C GLN A 292 -6.24 -10.06 -23.29
N ASN A 293 -7.27 -10.11 -22.45
CA ASN A 293 -8.61 -10.67 -22.70
C ASN A 293 -8.65 -12.20 -22.85
N GLU A 294 -7.57 -12.90 -22.45
CA GLU A 294 -7.53 -14.37 -22.38
C GLU A 294 -8.12 -14.84 -21.04
N LEU A 295 -9.43 -14.59 -20.88
CA LEU A 295 -10.11 -14.74 -19.58
C LEU A 295 -10.16 -16.20 -19.11
N GLU A 296 -10.43 -17.15 -19.99
CA GLU A 296 -10.52 -18.57 -19.63
C GLU A 296 -9.16 -19.14 -19.22
N GLU A 297 -8.08 -18.78 -19.92
CA GLU A 297 -6.73 -19.17 -19.55
C GLU A 297 -6.32 -18.54 -18.22
N SER A 298 -6.64 -17.27 -18.03
CA SER A 298 -6.43 -16.58 -16.75
C SER A 298 -7.15 -17.28 -15.60
N LEU A 299 -8.41 -17.69 -15.79
CA LEU A 299 -9.20 -18.40 -14.79
C LEU A 299 -8.58 -19.75 -14.44
N MET A 300 -8.07 -20.52 -15.42
CA MET A 300 -7.37 -21.78 -15.16
C MET A 300 -6.10 -21.56 -14.33
N GLU A 301 -5.28 -20.59 -14.69
CA GLU A 301 -4.04 -20.27 -13.97
C GLU A 301 -4.33 -19.79 -12.54
N PHE A 302 -5.35 -18.97 -12.32
CA PHE A 302 -5.78 -18.55 -10.99
C PHE A 302 -6.32 -19.70 -10.17
N HIS A 303 -7.08 -20.62 -10.75
CA HIS A 303 -7.60 -21.81 -10.08
C HIS A 303 -6.47 -22.69 -9.54
N ASP A 304 -5.48 -23.00 -10.38
CA ASP A 304 -4.35 -23.86 -10.00
C ASP A 304 -3.45 -23.18 -8.96
N LEU A 305 -3.23 -21.87 -9.13
CA LEU A 305 -2.50 -21.07 -8.14
C LEU A 305 -3.22 -21.04 -6.79
N LEU A 306 -4.55 -20.86 -6.78
CA LEU A 306 -5.35 -20.86 -5.57
C LEU A 306 -5.29 -22.21 -4.86
N ALA A 307 -5.47 -23.33 -5.59
CA ALA A 307 -5.36 -24.68 -5.04
C ALA A 307 -3.97 -24.89 -4.39
N THR A 308 -2.90 -24.50 -5.08
CA THR A 308 -1.53 -24.57 -4.56
C THR A 308 -1.34 -23.75 -3.29
N ARG A 309 -1.86 -22.51 -3.24
CA ARG A 309 -1.73 -21.65 -2.05
C ARG A 309 -2.56 -22.13 -0.87
N LEU A 310 -3.75 -22.68 -1.12
CA LEU A 310 -4.58 -23.30 -0.08
C LEU A 310 -3.86 -24.50 0.57
N GLU A 311 -3.22 -25.33 -0.23
CA GLU A 311 -2.45 -26.49 0.27
C GLU A 311 -1.22 -26.06 1.08
N LEU A 312 -0.47 -25.06 0.61
CA LEU A 312 0.80 -24.66 1.22
C LEU A 312 0.64 -23.73 2.42
N PHE A 313 -0.31 -22.82 2.37
CA PHE A 313 -0.41 -21.71 3.32
C PHE A 313 -1.75 -21.67 4.08
N GLY A 314 -2.76 -22.38 3.61
CA GLY A 314 -4.12 -22.31 4.14
C GLY A 314 -4.92 -21.09 3.67
N GLU A 315 -6.20 -21.07 4.08
CA GLU A 315 -7.19 -20.08 3.62
C GLU A 315 -6.94 -18.65 4.15
N ASN A 316 -6.39 -18.52 5.36
CA ASN A 316 -6.20 -17.21 6.01
C ASN A 316 -4.89 -16.52 5.65
N HIS A 317 -4.03 -17.14 4.84
CA HIS A 317 -2.76 -16.53 4.48
C HIS A 317 -2.96 -15.30 3.56
N PRO A 318 -2.28 -14.16 3.79
CA PRO A 318 -2.47 -12.95 2.99
C PRO A 318 -2.34 -13.15 1.47
N ASP A 319 -1.40 -14.00 1.05
CA ASP A 319 -1.21 -14.30 -0.38
C ASP A 319 -2.37 -15.15 -0.95
N THR A 320 -2.97 -16.05 -0.15
CA THR A 320 -4.17 -16.83 -0.53
C THR A 320 -5.38 -15.90 -0.68
N LEU A 321 -5.61 -15.02 0.31
CA LEU A 321 -6.68 -14.02 0.25
C LEU A 321 -6.53 -13.08 -0.96
N HIS A 322 -5.29 -12.71 -1.30
CA HIS A 322 -5.00 -11.90 -2.49
C HIS A 322 -5.35 -12.64 -3.79
N THR A 323 -5.07 -13.94 -3.87
CA THR A 323 -5.44 -14.77 -5.04
C THR A 323 -6.94 -14.92 -5.17
N ILE A 324 -7.66 -15.17 -4.06
CA ILE A 324 -9.14 -15.24 -4.06
C ILE A 324 -9.72 -13.94 -4.62
N LEU A 325 -9.23 -12.79 -4.15
CA LEU A 325 -9.66 -11.49 -4.65
C LEU A 325 -9.36 -11.30 -6.16
N GLY A 326 -8.18 -11.73 -6.60
CA GLY A 326 -7.77 -11.69 -8.00
C GLY A 326 -8.71 -12.54 -8.87
N TYR A 327 -8.92 -13.79 -8.47
CA TYR A 327 -9.79 -14.74 -9.16
C TYR A 327 -11.23 -14.22 -9.27
N ALA A 328 -11.80 -13.74 -8.17
CA ALA A 328 -13.15 -13.16 -8.17
C ALA A 328 -13.28 -11.96 -9.13
N LYS A 329 -12.27 -11.09 -9.21
CA LYS A 329 -12.28 -9.98 -10.17
C LYS A 329 -12.23 -10.42 -11.62
N ILE A 330 -11.52 -11.51 -11.93
CA ILE A 330 -11.49 -12.05 -13.30
C ILE A 330 -12.82 -12.68 -13.64
N LEU A 331 -13.47 -13.38 -12.71
CA LEU A 331 -14.83 -13.88 -12.88
C LEU A 331 -15.81 -12.73 -13.18
N ASP A 332 -15.73 -11.62 -12.46
CA ASP A 332 -16.53 -10.41 -12.75
C ASP A 332 -16.26 -9.87 -14.17
N GLY A 333 -15.00 -9.78 -14.56
CA GLY A 333 -14.59 -9.35 -15.91
C GLY A 333 -15.07 -10.29 -17.02
N ALA A 334 -15.24 -11.58 -16.70
CA ALA A 334 -15.81 -12.60 -17.57
C ALA A 334 -17.36 -12.65 -17.54
N ASN A 335 -18.02 -11.68 -16.91
CA ASN A 335 -19.47 -11.62 -16.65
C ASN A 335 -20.03 -12.82 -15.84
N ARG A 336 -19.16 -13.52 -15.09
CA ARG A 336 -19.53 -14.61 -14.18
C ARG A 336 -19.78 -14.06 -12.79
N HIS A 337 -20.70 -13.10 -12.66
CA HIS A 337 -20.93 -12.31 -11.45
C HIS A 337 -21.44 -13.14 -10.27
N GLU A 338 -22.23 -14.20 -10.51
CA GLU A 338 -22.71 -15.09 -9.44
C GLU A 338 -21.55 -15.88 -8.83
N ASP A 339 -20.66 -16.43 -9.67
CA ASP A 339 -19.47 -17.13 -9.21
C ASP A 339 -18.53 -16.19 -8.44
N ALA A 340 -18.30 -14.97 -8.95
CA ALA A 340 -17.52 -13.95 -8.29
C ALA A 340 -18.08 -13.60 -6.90
N ALA A 341 -19.40 -13.47 -6.80
CA ALA A 341 -20.09 -13.15 -5.57
C ALA A 341 -19.84 -14.19 -4.45
N GLU A 342 -19.75 -15.47 -4.79
CA GLU A 342 -19.43 -16.54 -3.82
C GLU A 342 -18.02 -16.37 -3.23
N PHE A 343 -17.03 -16.07 -4.08
CA PHE A 343 -15.66 -15.82 -3.64
C PHE A 343 -15.54 -14.54 -2.80
N TYR A 344 -16.22 -13.47 -3.18
CA TYR A 344 -16.23 -12.23 -2.39
C TYR A 344 -16.83 -12.45 -1.01
N ARG A 345 -17.95 -13.19 -0.91
CA ARG A 345 -18.58 -13.52 0.38
C ARG A 345 -17.64 -14.31 1.27
N ALA A 346 -17.04 -15.38 0.74
CA ALA A 346 -16.08 -16.18 1.49
C ALA A 346 -14.90 -15.34 1.98
N LEU A 347 -14.39 -14.44 1.14
CA LEU A 347 -13.28 -13.55 1.49
C LEU A 347 -13.68 -12.55 2.58
N ILE A 348 -14.91 -12.01 2.54
CA ILE A 348 -15.43 -11.11 3.58
C ILE A 348 -15.48 -11.84 4.92
N ASP A 349 -16.03 -13.06 4.97
CA ASP A 349 -16.14 -13.86 6.20
C ASP A 349 -14.75 -14.13 6.82
N LEU A 350 -13.75 -14.46 6.01
CA LEU A 350 -12.37 -14.66 6.45
C LEU A 350 -11.75 -13.39 7.03
N VAL A 351 -11.92 -12.25 6.35
CA VAL A 351 -11.34 -10.97 6.81
C VAL A 351 -12.07 -10.44 8.05
N ILE A 352 -13.38 -10.64 8.18
CA ILE A 352 -14.14 -10.28 9.39
C ILE A 352 -13.60 -11.07 10.60
N LYS A 353 -13.36 -12.37 10.45
CA LYS A 353 -12.83 -13.23 11.51
C LYS A 353 -11.43 -12.78 11.98
N ASP A 354 -10.60 -12.27 11.08
CA ASP A 354 -9.23 -11.82 11.38
C ASP A 354 -9.19 -10.37 11.94
N ARG A 355 -10.00 -9.45 11.39
CA ARG A 355 -9.85 -8.01 11.61
C ARG A 355 -11.09 -7.31 12.15
N GLY A 356 -12.24 -7.99 12.21
CA GLY A 356 -13.53 -7.43 12.62
C GLY A 356 -14.30 -6.73 11.50
N GLU A 357 -15.60 -6.53 11.74
CA GLU A 357 -16.55 -6.05 10.73
C GLU A 357 -16.28 -4.61 10.24
N ASN A 358 -15.75 -3.76 11.11
CA ASN A 358 -15.50 -2.34 10.80
C ASN A 358 -14.11 -2.08 10.20
N HIS A 359 -13.36 -3.15 9.84
CA HIS A 359 -12.06 -2.94 9.21
C HIS A 359 -12.20 -2.34 7.81
N PRO A 360 -11.35 -1.36 7.41
CA PRO A 360 -11.43 -0.72 6.08
C PRO A 360 -11.42 -1.69 4.90
N ASP A 361 -10.73 -2.85 5.03
CA ASP A 361 -10.74 -3.88 4.00
C ASP A 361 -12.10 -4.58 3.88
N VAL A 362 -12.82 -4.81 4.98
CA VAL A 362 -14.18 -5.38 4.97
C VAL A 362 -15.12 -4.43 4.25
N ILE A 363 -15.06 -3.13 4.55
CA ILE A 363 -15.86 -2.10 3.87
C ILE A 363 -15.60 -2.13 2.36
N ARG A 364 -14.34 -2.19 1.95
CA ARG A 364 -13.94 -2.27 0.54
C ARG A 364 -14.46 -3.55 -0.13
N LEU A 365 -14.32 -4.70 0.52
CA LEU A 365 -14.76 -5.99 -0.01
C LEU A 365 -16.29 -6.06 -0.13
N ARG A 366 -17.05 -5.61 0.88
CA ARG A 366 -18.52 -5.51 0.81
C ARG A 366 -18.97 -4.60 -0.34
N THR A 367 -18.27 -3.49 -0.56
CA THR A 367 -18.57 -2.60 -1.70
C THR A 367 -18.37 -3.28 -3.04
N ILE A 368 -17.28 -4.05 -3.21
CA ILE A 368 -17.02 -4.80 -4.45
C ILE A 368 -18.03 -5.92 -4.62
N TYR A 369 -18.33 -6.65 -3.56
CA TYR A 369 -19.33 -7.72 -3.54
C TYR A 369 -20.72 -7.20 -3.92
N ALA A 370 -21.15 -6.09 -3.32
CA ALA A 370 -22.42 -5.46 -3.64
C ALA A 370 -22.51 -5.03 -5.12
N ARG A 371 -21.41 -4.51 -5.69
CA ARG A 371 -21.34 -4.19 -7.14
C ARG A 371 -21.44 -5.42 -8.03
N SER A 372 -20.79 -6.52 -7.65
CA SER A 372 -20.90 -7.80 -8.37
C SER A 372 -22.33 -8.35 -8.31
N LEU A 373 -22.99 -8.29 -7.14
CA LEU A 373 -24.41 -8.64 -6.97
C LEU A 373 -25.35 -7.75 -7.80
N LEU A 374 -25.06 -6.46 -7.88
CA LEU A 374 -25.81 -5.51 -8.71
C LEU A 374 -25.72 -5.90 -10.20
N ALA A 375 -24.51 -6.21 -10.66
CA ALA A 375 -24.27 -6.66 -12.04
C ALA A 375 -24.94 -8.02 -12.35
N ALA A 376 -25.04 -8.90 -11.33
CA ALA A 376 -25.77 -10.16 -11.40
C ALA A 376 -27.32 -9.99 -11.36
N GLY A 377 -27.83 -8.75 -11.20
CA GLY A 377 -29.26 -8.48 -11.04
C GLY A 377 -29.82 -8.83 -9.66
N ASN A 378 -28.97 -9.16 -8.69
CA ASN A 378 -29.40 -9.50 -7.32
C ASN A 378 -29.48 -8.24 -6.44
N TYR A 379 -30.44 -7.36 -6.77
CA TYR A 379 -30.55 -6.02 -6.19
C TYR A 379 -30.81 -6.00 -4.70
N GLU A 380 -31.59 -6.95 -4.17
CA GLU A 380 -31.91 -7.04 -2.73
C GLU A 380 -30.66 -7.31 -1.87
N LYS A 381 -29.85 -8.30 -2.30
CA LYS A 381 -28.58 -8.57 -1.61
C LYS A 381 -27.59 -7.44 -1.79
N ALA A 382 -27.53 -6.84 -2.98
CA ALA A 382 -26.66 -5.70 -3.24
C ALA A 382 -27.00 -4.53 -2.32
N SER A 383 -28.29 -4.19 -2.18
CA SER A 383 -28.78 -3.14 -1.27
C SER A 383 -28.37 -3.42 0.19
N THR A 384 -28.52 -4.66 0.65
CA THR A 384 -28.13 -5.07 2.00
C THR A 384 -26.63 -4.86 2.25
N GLU A 385 -25.79 -5.30 1.32
CA GLU A 385 -24.33 -5.18 1.45
C GLU A 385 -23.83 -3.73 1.33
N PHE A 386 -24.47 -2.93 0.45
CA PHE A 386 -24.16 -1.49 0.39
C PHE A 386 -24.55 -0.77 1.68
N ASP A 387 -25.71 -1.09 2.30
CA ASP A 387 -26.10 -0.47 3.56
C ASP A 387 -25.15 -0.83 4.70
N LEU A 388 -24.73 -2.10 4.80
CA LEU A 388 -23.74 -2.54 5.78
C LEU A 388 -22.39 -1.82 5.56
N ALA A 389 -21.92 -1.73 4.30
CA ALA A 389 -20.70 -1.03 3.96
C ALA A 389 -20.78 0.47 4.25
N ARG A 390 -21.94 1.11 3.95
CA ARG A 390 -22.22 2.53 4.20
C ARG A 390 -22.16 2.87 5.68
N ARG A 391 -22.85 2.08 6.53
CA ARG A 391 -22.85 2.28 7.99
C ARG A 391 -21.43 2.15 8.55
N ALA A 392 -20.72 1.10 8.21
CA ALA A 392 -19.34 0.91 8.64
C ALA A 392 -18.41 2.03 8.12
N ALA A 393 -18.60 2.48 6.87
CA ALA A 393 -17.81 3.56 6.29
C ALA A 393 -18.04 4.90 7.01
N ARG A 394 -19.28 5.20 7.41
CA ARG A 394 -19.62 6.38 8.20
C ARG A 394 -18.89 6.36 9.55
N ASP A 395 -18.95 5.22 10.24
CA ASP A 395 -18.36 5.07 11.58
C ASP A 395 -16.82 5.14 11.55
N VAL A 396 -16.20 4.61 10.49
CA VAL A 396 -14.73 4.54 10.36
C VAL A 396 -14.13 5.79 9.75
N PHE A 397 -14.75 6.34 8.71
CA PHE A 397 -14.17 7.45 7.93
C PHE A 397 -14.85 8.81 8.22
N GLY A 398 -16.08 8.81 8.72
CA GLY A 398 -16.91 10.01 8.91
C GLY A 398 -17.76 10.36 7.68
N GLU A 399 -18.77 11.21 7.91
CA GLU A 399 -19.80 11.55 6.92
C GLU A 399 -19.30 12.39 5.73
N THR A 400 -18.18 13.08 5.89
CA THR A 400 -17.61 13.93 4.83
C THR A 400 -16.52 13.22 4.01
N HIS A 401 -16.22 11.95 4.29
CA HIS A 401 -15.16 11.24 3.61
C HIS A 401 -15.63 10.72 2.24
N LYS A 402 -14.82 10.90 1.20
CA LYS A 402 -15.14 10.52 -0.19
C LYS A 402 -15.59 9.05 -0.34
N ARG A 403 -14.99 8.11 0.40
CA ARG A 403 -15.39 6.69 0.34
C ARG A 403 -16.81 6.47 0.86
N TYR A 404 -17.18 7.10 1.98
CA TYR A 404 -18.55 7.03 2.50
C TYR A 404 -19.55 7.54 1.47
N PHE A 405 -19.27 8.70 0.89
CA PHE A 405 -20.11 9.32 -0.13
C PHE A 405 -20.35 8.41 -1.36
N ILE A 406 -19.29 7.80 -1.89
CA ILE A 406 -19.39 6.88 -3.04
C ILE A 406 -20.24 5.65 -2.69
N ILE A 407 -20.07 5.05 -1.52
CA ILE A 407 -20.85 3.88 -1.11
C ILE A 407 -22.32 4.27 -0.91
N TRP A 408 -22.56 5.43 -0.34
CA TRP A 408 -23.91 5.94 -0.11
C TRP A 408 -24.64 6.22 -1.43
N SER A 409 -23.97 6.82 -2.41
CA SER A 409 -24.53 7.02 -3.75
C SER A 409 -24.90 5.68 -4.43
N GLN A 410 -24.03 4.67 -4.34
CA GLN A 410 -24.32 3.34 -4.89
C GLN A 410 -25.49 2.65 -4.18
N TYR A 411 -25.65 2.85 -2.87
CA TYR A 411 -26.81 2.38 -2.13
C TYR A 411 -28.10 3.02 -2.65
N ALA A 412 -28.14 4.36 -2.76
CA ALA A 412 -29.30 5.08 -3.26
C ALA A 412 -29.68 4.65 -4.69
N THR A 413 -28.71 4.51 -5.58
CA THR A 413 -28.94 3.99 -6.93
C THR A 413 -29.49 2.54 -6.92
N THR A 414 -29.03 1.70 -5.99
CA THR A 414 -29.53 0.32 -5.87
C THR A 414 -31.01 0.31 -5.41
N LEU A 415 -31.43 1.24 -4.57
CA LEU A 415 -32.84 1.40 -4.20
C LEU A 415 -33.72 1.74 -5.41
N VAL A 416 -33.21 2.55 -6.34
CA VAL A 416 -33.90 2.82 -7.62
C VAL A 416 -34.08 1.55 -8.44
N CYS A 417 -33.06 0.68 -8.49
CA CYS A 417 -33.17 -0.62 -9.17
C CYS A 417 -34.17 -1.59 -8.51
N LEU A 418 -34.54 -1.34 -7.28
CA LEU A 418 -35.56 -2.10 -6.52
C LEU A 418 -36.94 -1.47 -6.54
N ASP A 419 -37.15 -0.43 -7.35
CA ASP A 419 -38.38 0.38 -7.40
C ASP A 419 -38.74 1.01 -6.03
N ARG A 420 -37.79 1.15 -5.10
CA ARG A 420 -37.97 1.78 -3.78
C ARG A 420 -37.68 3.28 -3.88
N TYR A 421 -38.47 3.95 -4.72
CA TYR A 421 -38.19 5.33 -5.14
C TYR A 421 -38.29 6.36 -3.99
N GLU A 422 -39.24 6.22 -3.05
CA GLU A 422 -39.38 7.12 -1.90
C GLU A 422 -38.17 7.05 -0.98
N GLU A 423 -37.64 5.85 -0.76
CA GLU A 423 -36.45 5.67 0.05
C GLU A 423 -35.22 6.20 -0.69
N ALA A 424 -35.12 5.95 -2.00
CA ALA A 424 -34.03 6.49 -2.83
C ALA A 424 -34.01 8.03 -2.82
N LEU A 425 -35.15 8.68 -2.93
CA LEU A 425 -35.26 10.15 -2.83
C LEU A 425 -34.77 10.68 -1.50
N THR A 426 -35.13 10.04 -0.39
CA THR A 426 -34.63 10.42 0.94
C THR A 426 -33.13 10.33 1.04
N GLU A 427 -32.52 9.27 0.46
CA GLU A 427 -31.07 9.10 0.44
C GLU A 427 -30.39 10.13 -0.49
N PHE A 428 -30.97 10.42 -1.66
CA PHE A 428 -30.46 11.46 -2.57
C PHE A 428 -30.54 12.86 -1.97
N GLU A 429 -31.59 13.21 -1.22
CA GLU A 429 -31.70 14.49 -0.52
C GLU A 429 -30.57 14.65 0.51
N GLY A 430 -30.28 13.59 1.29
CA GLY A 430 -29.16 13.57 2.22
C GLY A 430 -27.80 13.70 1.51
N LEU A 431 -27.62 12.97 0.43
CA LEU A 431 -26.40 13.03 -0.41
C LEU A 431 -26.18 14.42 -1.00
N LEU A 432 -27.23 15.05 -1.53
CA LEU A 432 -27.17 16.41 -2.08
C LEU A 432 -26.78 17.44 -1.03
N ALA A 433 -27.34 17.35 0.18
CA ALA A 433 -26.97 18.24 1.27
C ALA A 433 -25.46 18.14 1.61
N VAL A 434 -24.94 16.92 1.69
CA VAL A 434 -23.51 16.67 1.96
C VAL A 434 -22.62 17.07 0.78
N SER A 435 -23.03 16.76 -0.46
CA SER A 435 -22.26 17.11 -1.66
C SER A 435 -22.11 18.62 -1.83
N ARG A 436 -23.18 19.37 -1.63
CA ARG A 436 -23.16 20.84 -1.65
C ARG A 436 -22.19 21.43 -0.65
N GLN A 437 -22.12 20.83 0.55
CA GLN A 437 -21.21 21.29 1.59
C GLN A 437 -19.73 20.99 1.27
N ILE A 438 -19.43 19.84 0.66
CA ILE A 438 -18.04 19.37 0.42
C ILE A 438 -17.52 19.85 -0.92
N ASN A 439 -18.31 19.69 -1.97
CA ASN A 439 -17.91 19.88 -3.36
C ASN A 439 -18.44 21.20 -3.96
N GLY A 440 -19.50 21.76 -3.38
CA GLY A 440 -20.22 22.90 -3.90
C GLY A 440 -21.33 22.51 -4.89
N ASP A 441 -22.22 23.48 -5.18
CA ASP A 441 -23.37 23.27 -6.08
C ASP A 441 -22.96 23.02 -7.54
N ASP A 442 -21.84 23.61 -7.96
CA ASP A 442 -21.36 23.59 -9.35
C ASP A 442 -20.43 22.38 -9.63
N SER A 443 -20.19 21.50 -8.68
CA SER A 443 -19.35 20.30 -8.89
C SER A 443 -20.05 19.26 -9.74
N LEU A 444 -19.24 18.50 -10.53
CA LEU A 444 -19.78 17.42 -11.35
C LEU A 444 -20.52 16.37 -10.51
N GLU A 445 -19.98 16.03 -9.35
CA GLU A 445 -20.60 15.08 -8.42
C GLU A 445 -21.98 15.55 -7.92
N THR A 446 -22.14 16.86 -7.65
CA THR A 446 -23.44 17.41 -7.25
C THR A 446 -24.43 17.44 -8.41
N ILE A 447 -23.97 17.75 -9.62
CA ILE A 447 -24.78 17.73 -10.83
C ILE A 447 -25.26 16.30 -11.17
N GLU A 448 -24.40 15.30 -11.08
CA GLU A 448 -24.75 13.89 -11.28
C GLU A 448 -25.81 13.40 -10.27
N LEU A 449 -25.67 13.77 -8.99
CA LEU A 449 -26.66 13.44 -7.97
C LEU A 449 -28.02 14.13 -8.21
N ARG A 450 -28.01 15.38 -8.65
CA ARG A 450 -29.24 16.10 -9.01
C ARG A 450 -29.95 15.43 -10.20
N TYR A 451 -29.17 14.95 -11.14
CA TYR A 451 -29.69 14.19 -12.28
C TYR A 451 -30.34 12.88 -11.83
N ASP A 452 -29.71 12.10 -10.95
CA ASP A 452 -30.28 10.87 -10.41
C ASP A 452 -31.51 11.13 -9.54
N TYR A 453 -31.49 12.18 -8.72
CA TYR A 453 -32.65 12.63 -7.93
C TYR A 453 -33.82 13.00 -8.85
N MET A 454 -33.62 13.80 -9.87
CA MET A 454 -34.62 14.18 -10.86
C MET A 454 -35.24 12.96 -11.56
N ARG A 455 -34.41 12.03 -12.01
CA ARG A 455 -34.88 10.77 -12.64
C ARG A 455 -35.72 9.94 -11.69
N THR A 456 -35.36 9.91 -10.43
CA THR A 456 -36.13 9.20 -9.40
C THR A 456 -37.50 9.86 -9.14
N LEU A 457 -37.56 11.19 -9.19
CA LEU A 457 -38.84 11.93 -9.13
C LEU A 457 -39.74 11.55 -10.31
N PHE A 458 -39.21 11.48 -11.52
CA PHE A 458 -39.95 11.02 -12.70
C PHE A 458 -40.47 9.60 -12.52
N ALA A 459 -39.64 8.68 -12.06
CA ALA A 459 -40.00 7.27 -11.85
C ALA A 459 -41.10 7.12 -10.80
N LEU A 460 -41.13 7.99 -9.77
CA LEU A 460 -42.14 8.03 -8.74
C LEU A 460 -43.45 8.70 -9.21
N GLY A 461 -43.47 9.33 -10.39
CA GLY A 461 -44.63 10.07 -10.90
C GLY A 461 -44.78 11.50 -10.35
N ARG A 462 -43.78 12.03 -9.65
CA ARG A 462 -43.72 13.42 -9.21
C ARG A 462 -43.27 14.36 -10.34
N VAL A 463 -44.07 14.39 -11.40
CA VAL A 463 -43.72 14.98 -12.70
C VAL A 463 -43.41 16.47 -12.61
N ASP A 464 -44.25 17.23 -11.86
CA ASP A 464 -44.06 18.68 -11.72
C ASP A 464 -42.74 19.02 -10.98
N ASP A 465 -42.42 18.29 -9.92
CA ASP A 465 -41.18 18.46 -9.15
C ASP A 465 -39.98 18.10 -10.02
N ALA A 466 -40.08 17.03 -10.80
CA ALA A 466 -39.05 16.56 -11.68
C ALA A 466 -38.72 17.58 -12.79
N TRP A 467 -39.74 18.18 -13.42
CA TRP A 467 -39.55 19.23 -14.43
C TRP A 467 -38.96 20.49 -13.84
N SER A 468 -39.38 20.86 -12.61
CA SER A 468 -38.80 22.01 -11.91
C SER A 468 -37.29 21.82 -11.67
N GLU A 469 -36.85 20.63 -11.24
CA GLU A 469 -35.43 20.31 -11.05
C GLU A 469 -34.69 20.22 -12.39
N TYR A 470 -35.33 19.67 -13.43
CA TYR A 470 -34.76 19.60 -14.78
C TYR A 470 -34.41 20.97 -15.35
N ASP A 471 -35.33 21.92 -15.27
CA ASP A 471 -35.13 23.26 -15.80
C ASP A 471 -33.95 23.97 -15.12
N VAL A 472 -33.83 23.84 -13.81
CA VAL A 472 -32.70 24.39 -13.05
C VAL A 472 -31.41 23.65 -13.41
N LEU A 473 -31.45 22.33 -13.52
CA LEU A 473 -30.28 21.52 -13.83
C LEU A 473 -29.72 21.81 -15.22
N VAL A 474 -30.60 21.98 -16.24
CA VAL A 474 -30.18 22.36 -17.59
C VAL A 474 -29.54 23.74 -17.61
N GLN A 475 -30.13 24.71 -16.90
CA GLN A 475 -29.57 26.06 -16.79
C GLN A 475 -28.19 26.04 -16.13
N ASP A 476 -28.01 25.30 -15.03
CA ASP A 476 -26.74 25.17 -14.34
C ASP A 476 -25.69 24.44 -15.20
N CYS A 477 -26.05 23.34 -15.86
CA CYS A 477 -25.14 22.65 -16.77
C CYS A 477 -24.68 23.55 -17.93
N THR A 478 -25.61 24.31 -18.52
CA THR A 478 -25.30 25.25 -19.60
C THR A 478 -24.37 26.37 -19.11
N ARG A 479 -24.63 26.93 -17.91
CA ARG A 479 -23.82 27.97 -17.28
C ARG A 479 -22.41 27.49 -16.94
N ILE A 480 -22.28 26.25 -16.40
CA ILE A 480 -21.01 25.72 -15.88
C ILE A 480 -20.15 25.15 -17.00
N TYR A 481 -20.73 24.36 -17.88
CA TYR A 481 -20.01 23.55 -18.87
C TYR A 481 -20.20 24.04 -20.33
N GLY A 482 -21.26 24.82 -20.61
CA GLY A 482 -21.66 25.21 -21.96
C GLY A 482 -22.66 24.25 -22.61
N GLU A 483 -23.32 24.71 -23.69
CA GLU A 483 -24.37 23.96 -24.40
C GLU A 483 -23.86 22.65 -25.04
N ASP A 484 -22.63 22.68 -25.56
CA ASP A 484 -22.02 21.54 -26.27
C ASP A 484 -21.35 20.50 -25.39
N HIS A 485 -21.33 20.70 -24.09
CA HIS A 485 -20.69 19.75 -23.19
C HIS A 485 -21.50 18.44 -23.07
N SER A 486 -20.82 17.31 -22.95
CA SER A 486 -21.47 15.99 -22.84
C SER A 486 -22.50 15.89 -21.74
N THR A 487 -22.21 16.44 -20.55
CA THR A 487 -23.12 16.46 -19.39
C THR A 487 -24.38 17.28 -19.70
N THR A 488 -24.25 18.46 -20.32
CA THR A 488 -25.41 19.29 -20.68
C THR A 488 -26.29 18.59 -21.71
N ARG A 489 -25.70 18.02 -22.75
CA ARG A 489 -26.42 17.25 -23.75
C ARG A 489 -27.13 16.05 -23.15
N HIS A 490 -26.48 15.29 -22.28
CA HIS A 490 -27.07 14.12 -21.64
C HIS A 490 -28.34 14.45 -20.83
N VAL A 491 -28.33 15.57 -20.07
CA VAL A 491 -29.53 16.04 -19.35
C VAL A 491 -30.64 16.46 -20.32
N GLN A 492 -30.30 17.19 -21.39
CA GLN A 492 -31.26 17.65 -22.41
C GLN A 492 -31.89 16.48 -23.19
N GLU A 493 -31.09 15.48 -23.57
CA GLU A 493 -31.55 14.27 -24.27
C GLU A 493 -32.54 13.49 -23.42
N PHE A 494 -32.28 13.35 -22.11
CA PHE A 494 -33.22 12.72 -21.18
C PHE A 494 -34.55 13.46 -21.11
N GLY A 495 -34.56 14.80 -21.00
CA GLY A 495 -35.78 15.61 -20.97
C GLY A 495 -36.57 15.49 -22.27
N ALA A 496 -35.89 15.48 -23.43
CA ALA A 496 -36.56 15.32 -24.71
C ALA A 496 -37.22 13.93 -24.86
N GLN A 497 -36.53 12.87 -24.42
CA GLN A 497 -37.07 11.51 -24.41
C GLN A 497 -38.32 11.41 -23.52
N PHE A 498 -38.24 11.94 -22.30
CA PHE A 498 -39.34 11.86 -21.34
C PHE A 498 -40.55 12.69 -21.75
N ALA A 499 -40.35 13.85 -22.38
CA ALA A 499 -41.44 14.66 -22.94
C ALA A 499 -42.16 13.90 -24.07
N GLY A 500 -41.47 13.10 -24.87
CA GLY A 500 -42.04 12.23 -25.89
C GLY A 500 -42.94 11.12 -25.31
N GLU A 501 -42.48 10.48 -24.22
CA GLU A 501 -43.26 9.42 -23.53
C GLU A 501 -44.55 9.93 -22.86
N ILE A 502 -44.55 11.16 -22.39
CA ILE A 502 -45.78 11.80 -21.84
C ILE A 502 -46.76 12.22 -22.95
N ALA A 503 -46.25 12.61 -24.11
CA ALA A 503 -47.05 13.06 -25.26
C ALA A 503 -47.78 11.92 -26.00
N GLU A 504 -47.31 10.67 -25.89
CA GLU A 504 -48.00 9.50 -26.41
C GLU A 504 -48.86 8.85 -25.33
N PRO A 505 -50.21 9.07 -25.32
CA PRO A 505 -51.08 8.37 -24.39
C PRO A 505 -51.00 6.87 -24.67
N LYS A 506 -50.58 6.06 -23.68
CA LYS A 506 -50.71 4.61 -23.73
C LYS A 506 -52.15 4.26 -24.16
N ASN A 507 -52.34 3.79 -25.39
CA ASN A 507 -53.63 3.24 -25.81
C ASN A 507 -54.02 2.15 -24.80
N PRO A 508 -55.19 2.23 -24.17
CA PRO A 508 -55.66 1.13 -23.34
C PRO A 508 -55.81 -0.09 -24.27
N VAL A 509 -55.08 -1.13 -23.95
CA VAL A 509 -55.21 -2.43 -24.60
C VAL A 509 -56.62 -2.93 -24.31
N GLU A 510 -57.42 -3.08 -25.37
CA GLU A 510 -58.70 -3.77 -25.35
C GLU A 510 -58.60 -5.24 -24.92
#